data_c8c955fd61a08dec6d2e7ffeb1a8833b
#
_entry.id   c8c955fd61a08dec6d2e7ffeb1a8833b
#
_cell.length_a   1.000
_cell.length_b   1.000
_cell.length_c   1.000
_cell.angle_alpha   90.00
_cell.angle_beta   90.00
_cell.angle_gamma   90.00
#
_symmetry.space_group_name_H-M   'P 1'
#
loop_
_entity.id
_entity.type
_entity.pdbx_description
1 polymer ?
#
loop_
_entity_poly.entity_id
_entity_poly.type
_entity_poly.pdbx_seq_one_letter_code
_entity_poly.pdbx_strand_id
1 'polypeptide(L)'
;MKQLRFLICLFIAWLPVFAWQKPVFLCYHHAFSTGYGLHDCLQVILHGLKLDCTIAGYLTAFPLLLFLFSLNGCQKILKILKIYLLCMAILIAMIFSIDLALYEFWGFRLDSTLFFYLKSPKDAFASVPFGLFLQQFMLFLG
;
A
#
# COMPACT_ATOMS: atom_id res chain seq x y z
N MET A 1 17.94 -9.20 -21.37
CA MET A 1 18.30 -7.88 -20.83
C MET A 1 17.12 -6.93 -20.66
N LYS A 2 16.15 -6.85 -21.60
CA LYS A 2 14.97 -5.95 -21.49
C LYS A 2 14.07 -6.30 -20.28
N GLN A 3 13.84 -7.59 -20.03
CA GLN A 3 13.02 -8.07 -18.91
C GLN A 3 13.64 -7.72 -17.54
N LEU A 4 14.95 -7.91 -17.39
CA LEU A 4 15.67 -7.58 -16.15
C LEU A 4 15.60 -6.06 -15.86
N ARG A 5 15.81 -5.22 -16.88
CA ARG A 5 15.67 -3.77 -16.71
C ARG A 5 14.25 -3.39 -16.29
N PHE A 6 13.25 -4.02 -16.89
CA PHE A 6 11.86 -3.79 -16.53
C PHE A 6 11.59 -4.16 -15.03
N LEU A 7 12.07 -5.31 -14.56
CA LEU A 7 11.90 -5.73 -13.17
C LEU A 7 12.60 -4.78 -12.19
N ILE A 8 13.81 -4.33 -12.52
CA ILE A 8 14.54 -3.35 -11.70
C ILE A 8 13.77 -2.02 -11.66
N CYS A 9 13.30 -1.53 -12.80
CA CYS A 9 12.50 -0.30 -12.87
C CYS A 9 11.18 -0.45 -12.08
N LEU A 10 10.54 -1.62 -12.16
CA LEU A 10 9.31 -1.90 -11.42
C LEU A 10 9.55 -1.90 -9.91
N PHE A 11 10.62 -2.57 -9.46
CA PHE A 11 11.02 -2.57 -8.04
C PHE A 11 11.27 -1.14 -7.54
N ILE A 12 12.06 -0.36 -8.28
CA ILE A 12 12.36 1.04 -7.94
C ILE A 12 11.09 1.90 -7.95
N ALA A 13 10.14 1.64 -8.87
CA ALA A 13 8.89 2.40 -8.94
C ALA A 13 7.97 2.18 -7.74
N TRP A 14 8.03 1.02 -7.07
CA TRP A 14 7.25 0.77 -5.86
C TRP A 14 7.77 1.55 -4.64
N LEU A 15 9.07 1.79 -4.55
CA LEU A 15 9.67 2.46 -3.38
C LEU A 15 9.08 3.85 -3.12
N PRO A 16 9.01 4.77 -4.11
CA PRO A 16 8.41 6.09 -3.88
C PRO A 16 6.91 6.02 -3.54
N VAL A 17 6.18 5.02 -4.05
CA VAL A 17 4.76 4.83 -3.72
C VAL A 17 4.60 4.57 -2.22
N PHE A 18 5.39 3.65 -1.65
CA PHE A 18 5.35 3.37 -0.21
C PHE A 18 5.96 4.50 0.63
N ALA A 19 7.04 5.11 0.16
CA ALA A 19 7.66 6.24 0.84
C ALA A 19 6.70 7.44 0.95
N TRP A 20 5.91 7.70 -0.10
CA TRP A 20 4.96 8.82 -0.14
C TRP A 20 3.77 8.63 0.81
N GLN A 21 3.36 7.41 1.07
CA GLN A 21 2.26 7.11 2.01
C GLN A 21 2.54 7.63 3.43
N LYS A 22 3.80 7.64 3.87
CA LYS A 22 4.20 8.07 5.21
C LYS A 22 3.97 9.57 5.45
N PRO A 23 4.48 10.49 4.62
CA PRO A 23 4.19 11.92 4.80
C PRO A 23 2.70 12.24 4.61
N VAL A 24 2.00 11.56 3.70
CA VAL A 24 0.55 11.73 3.54
C VAL A 24 -0.17 11.35 4.82
N PHE A 25 0.19 10.22 5.45
CA PHE A 25 -0.37 9.81 6.74
C PHE A 25 -0.12 10.86 7.83
N LEU A 26 1.10 11.39 7.95
CA LEU A 26 1.44 12.42 8.93
C LEU A 26 0.68 13.74 8.67
N CYS A 27 0.53 14.15 7.41
CA CYS A 27 -0.23 15.33 7.05
C CYS A 27 -1.72 15.19 7.33
N TYR A 28 -2.29 14.02 7.05
CA TYR A 28 -3.72 13.74 7.28
C TYR A 28 -4.04 13.80 8.78
N HIS A 29 -3.17 13.24 9.61
CA HIS A 29 -3.31 13.24 11.08
C HIS A 29 -2.53 14.37 11.75
N HIS A 30 -2.55 15.57 11.16
CA HIS A 30 -1.81 16.74 11.66
C HIS A 30 -2.13 17.09 13.12
N ALA A 31 -3.34 16.82 13.59
CA ALA A 31 -3.74 17.04 14.98
C ALA A 31 -2.90 16.21 15.98
N PHE A 32 -2.41 15.04 15.59
CA PHE A 32 -1.57 14.15 16.39
C PHE A 32 -0.06 14.39 16.15
N SER A 33 0.28 15.13 15.09
CA SER A 33 1.67 15.38 14.67
C SER A 33 2.17 16.80 14.99
N THR A 34 1.48 17.52 15.87
CA THR A 34 1.89 18.87 16.31
C THR A 34 3.24 18.79 17.01
N GLY A 35 4.29 19.31 16.35
CA GLY A 35 5.68 19.31 16.85
C GLY A 35 6.66 18.49 16.01
N TYR A 36 6.21 17.72 15.03
CA TYR A 36 7.11 16.99 14.13
C TYR A 36 7.66 17.90 13.03
N GLY A 37 9.00 17.92 12.90
CA GLY A 37 9.73 18.63 11.86
C GLY A 37 9.96 17.80 10.60
N LEU A 38 10.51 18.44 9.56
CA LEU A 38 10.95 17.74 8.34
C LEU A 38 11.97 16.62 8.63
N HIS A 39 12.80 16.81 9.65
CA HIS A 39 13.78 15.81 10.09
C HIS A 39 13.11 14.52 10.57
N ASP A 40 12.03 14.65 11.36
CA ASP A 40 11.30 13.48 11.89
C ASP A 40 10.60 12.73 10.76
N CYS A 41 10.03 13.47 9.80
CA CYS A 41 9.42 12.88 8.61
C CYS A 41 10.45 12.07 7.79
N LEU A 42 11.66 12.60 7.60
CA LEU A 42 12.74 11.88 6.92
C LEU A 42 13.18 10.63 7.71
N GLN A 43 13.26 10.71 9.03
CA GLN A 43 13.58 9.55 9.86
C GLN A 43 12.52 8.44 9.71
N VAL A 44 11.24 8.80 9.72
CA VAL A 44 10.13 7.83 9.51
C VAL A 44 10.24 7.15 8.15
N ILE A 45 10.55 7.92 7.09
CA ILE A 45 10.75 7.36 5.74
C ILE A 45 11.95 6.39 5.74
N LEU A 46 13.09 6.79 6.29
CA LEU A 46 14.32 5.99 6.29
C LEU A 46 14.16 4.69 7.09
N HIS A 47 13.57 4.76 8.28
CA HIS A 47 13.32 3.56 9.10
C HIS A 47 12.32 2.60 8.43
N GLY A 48 11.32 3.13 7.74
CA GLY A 48 10.35 2.33 7.01
C GLY A 48 10.88 1.76 5.68
N LEU A 49 12.00 2.24 5.16
CA LEU A 49 12.51 1.86 3.85
C LEU A 49 12.81 0.34 3.75
N LYS A 50 13.27 -0.27 4.84
CA LYS A 50 13.54 -1.71 4.89
C LYS A 50 12.27 -2.53 4.63
N LEU A 51 11.15 -2.12 5.24
CA LEU A 51 9.86 -2.77 5.03
C LEU A 51 9.33 -2.51 3.61
N ASP A 52 9.47 -1.28 3.12
CA ASP A 52 9.07 -0.90 1.76
C ASP A 52 9.82 -1.73 0.71
N CYS A 53 11.13 -1.92 0.87
CA CYS A 53 11.94 -2.79 0.00
C CYS A 53 11.47 -4.24 0.04
N THR A 54 11.08 -4.74 1.22
CA THR A 54 10.59 -6.11 1.37
C THR A 54 9.27 -6.29 0.62
N ILE A 55 8.33 -5.38 0.78
CA ILE A 55 7.03 -5.42 0.09
C ILE A 55 7.23 -5.25 -1.42
N ALA A 56 8.04 -4.29 -1.86
CA ALA A 56 8.37 -4.10 -3.27
C ALA A 56 9.00 -5.37 -3.87
N GLY A 57 9.84 -6.08 -3.12
CA GLY A 57 10.41 -7.37 -3.51
C GLY A 57 9.35 -8.43 -3.74
N TYR A 58 8.39 -8.60 -2.81
CA TYR A 58 7.28 -9.55 -2.98
C TYR A 58 6.39 -9.19 -4.17
N LEU A 59 6.07 -7.91 -4.37
CA LEU A 59 5.27 -7.46 -5.51
C LEU A 59 5.99 -7.68 -6.86
N THR A 60 7.32 -7.63 -6.86
CA THR A 60 8.12 -7.86 -8.07
C THR A 60 8.39 -9.35 -8.32
N ALA A 61 8.26 -10.20 -7.29
CA ALA A 61 8.49 -11.64 -7.41
C ALA A 61 7.52 -12.32 -8.38
N PHE A 62 6.24 -11.95 -8.38
CA PHE A 62 5.26 -12.51 -9.30
C PHE A 62 5.58 -12.17 -10.79
N PRO A 63 5.85 -10.91 -11.17
CA PRO A 63 6.38 -10.58 -12.50
C PRO A 63 7.65 -11.35 -12.88
N LEU A 64 8.57 -11.53 -11.92
CA LEU A 64 9.79 -12.31 -12.14
C LEU A 64 9.46 -13.76 -12.51
N LEU A 65 8.57 -14.41 -11.76
CA LEU A 65 8.12 -15.78 -12.04
C LEU A 65 7.45 -15.88 -13.41
N LEU A 66 6.59 -14.92 -13.77
CA LEU A 66 5.96 -14.89 -15.08
C LEU A 66 7.00 -14.83 -16.21
N PHE A 67 8.07 -14.05 -16.06
CA PHE A 67 9.13 -13.96 -17.05
C PHE A 67 10.00 -15.21 -17.09
N LEU A 68 10.25 -15.89 -15.97
CA LEU A 68 11.00 -17.14 -15.91
C LEU A 68 10.27 -18.27 -16.65
N PHE A 69 8.96 -18.38 -16.47
CA PHE A 69 8.14 -19.38 -17.16
C PHE A 69 7.82 -19.04 -18.60
N SER A 70 8.07 -17.79 -19.03
CA SER A 70 7.82 -17.33 -20.38
C SER A 70 9.09 -17.41 -21.25
N LEU A 71 9.38 -18.58 -21.76
CA LEU A 71 10.49 -18.78 -22.70
C LEU A 71 10.28 -18.07 -24.06
N ASN A 72 9.05 -17.75 -24.40
CA ASN A 72 8.68 -17.05 -25.65
C ASN A 72 7.88 -15.79 -25.31
N GLY A 73 8.48 -14.61 -25.44
CA GLY A 73 7.93 -13.28 -25.14
C GLY A 73 6.51 -13.02 -25.68
N CYS A 74 5.53 -13.68 -25.11
CA CYS A 74 4.15 -13.67 -25.56
C CYS A 74 3.46 -12.38 -25.12
N GLN A 75 2.80 -11.68 -26.03
CA GLN A 75 1.99 -10.48 -25.76
C GLN A 75 0.93 -10.73 -24.65
N LYS A 76 0.51 -11.99 -24.47
CA LYS A 76 -0.41 -12.41 -23.40
C LYS A 76 0.16 -12.11 -22.01
N ILE A 77 1.48 -12.24 -21.81
CA ILE A 77 2.13 -11.97 -20.52
C ILE A 77 2.09 -10.50 -20.17
N LEU A 78 2.26 -9.62 -21.15
CA LEU A 78 2.14 -8.18 -20.91
C LEU A 78 0.72 -7.79 -20.49
N LYS A 79 -0.31 -8.45 -21.02
CA LYS A 79 -1.70 -8.25 -20.56
C LYS A 79 -1.88 -8.72 -19.12
N ILE A 80 -1.43 -9.92 -18.78
CA ILE A 80 -1.51 -10.47 -17.42
C ILE A 80 -0.79 -9.54 -16.44
N LEU A 81 0.41 -9.07 -16.81
CA LEU A 81 1.22 -8.17 -16.01
C LEU A 81 0.51 -6.83 -15.76
N LYS A 82 -0.12 -6.25 -16.78
CA LYS A 82 -0.89 -5.00 -16.65
C LYS A 82 -2.07 -5.18 -15.67
N ILE A 83 -2.82 -6.27 -15.81
CA ILE A 83 -3.95 -6.58 -14.92
C ILE A 83 -3.44 -6.78 -13.49
N TYR A 84 -2.37 -7.55 -13.31
CA TYR A 84 -1.75 -7.75 -12.00
C TYR A 84 -1.33 -6.43 -11.35
N LEU A 85 -0.61 -5.56 -12.07
CA LEU A 85 -0.15 -4.28 -11.54
C LEU A 85 -1.33 -3.37 -11.19
N LEU A 86 -2.38 -3.35 -12.02
CA LEU A 86 -3.59 -2.59 -11.73
C LEU A 86 -4.28 -3.10 -10.46
N CYS A 87 -4.47 -4.41 -10.35
CA CYS A 87 -5.08 -5.02 -9.15
C CYS A 87 -4.27 -4.72 -7.89
N MET A 88 -2.93 -4.82 -7.96
CA MET A 88 -2.07 -4.52 -6.82
C MET A 88 -2.08 -3.04 -6.44
N ALA A 89 -2.10 -2.13 -7.42
CA ALA A 89 -2.22 -0.70 -7.16
C ALA A 89 -3.53 -0.36 -6.45
N ILE A 90 -4.66 -0.90 -6.92
CA ILE A 90 -5.97 -0.70 -6.29
C ILE A 90 -5.97 -1.27 -4.86
N LEU A 91 -5.43 -2.47 -4.67
CA LEU A 91 -5.39 -3.13 -3.37
C LEU A 91 -4.55 -2.32 -2.36
N ILE A 92 -3.36 -1.86 -2.76
CA ILE A 92 -2.49 -1.04 -1.92
C ILE A 92 -3.16 0.29 -1.57
N ALA A 93 -3.79 0.95 -2.53
CA ALA A 93 -4.51 2.19 -2.31
C ALA A 93 -5.70 1.99 -1.36
N MET A 94 -6.44 0.88 -1.49
CA MET A 94 -7.55 0.54 -0.61
C MET A 94 -7.06 0.27 0.82
N ILE A 95 -6.00 -0.52 1.01
CA ILE A 95 -5.40 -0.78 2.33
C ILE A 95 -4.96 0.54 2.97
N PHE A 96 -4.30 1.42 2.21
CA PHE A 96 -3.85 2.71 2.73
C PHE A 96 -5.01 3.62 3.14
N SER A 97 -6.08 3.67 2.34
CA SER A 97 -7.30 4.44 2.69
C SER A 97 -7.97 3.91 3.96
N ILE A 98 -8.01 2.58 4.13
CA ILE A 98 -8.53 1.95 5.33
C ILE A 98 -7.64 2.26 6.55
N ASP A 99 -6.31 2.21 6.40
CA ASP A 99 -5.36 2.54 7.47
C ASP A 99 -5.54 3.97 7.96
N LEU A 100 -5.73 4.93 7.04
CA LEU A 100 -6.02 6.33 7.36
C LEU A 100 -7.34 6.48 8.17
N ALA A 101 -8.40 5.82 7.73
CA ALA A 101 -9.70 5.91 8.38
C ALA A 101 -9.70 5.26 9.77
N LEU A 102 -9.10 4.07 9.89
CA LEU A 102 -9.09 3.32 11.15
C LEU A 102 -8.21 3.96 12.22
N TYR A 103 -7.13 4.62 11.84
CA TYR A 103 -6.26 5.31 12.79
C TYR A 103 -6.99 6.41 13.56
N GLU A 104 -7.92 7.11 12.91
CA GLU A 104 -8.73 8.15 13.55
C GLU A 104 -9.63 7.58 14.67
N PHE A 105 -10.13 6.33 14.49
CA PHE A 105 -11.02 5.68 15.45
C PHE A 105 -10.29 4.87 16.52
N TRP A 106 -9.24 4.15 16.14
CA TRP A 106 -8.58 3.19 17.01
C TRP A 106 -7.28 3.70 17.61
N GLY A 107 -6.71 4.80 17.08
CA GLY A 107 -5.46 5.38 17.55
C GLY A 107 -4.21 4.53 17.27
N PHE A 108 -4.34 3.44 16.52
CA PHE A 108 -3.23 2.58 16.10
C PHE A 108 -3.37 2.19 14.62
N ARG A 109 -2.22 1.93 13.98
CA ARG A 109 -2.17 1.54 12.58
C ARG A 109 -2.65 0.10 12.38
N LEU A 110 -3.06 -0.21 11.14
CA LEU A 110 -3.39 -1.57 10.73
C LEU A 110 -2.26 -2.54 11.09
N ASP A 111 -2.55 -3.45 12.01
CA ASP A 111 -1.66 -4.49 12.49
C ASP A 111 -2.40 -5.85 12.47
N SER A 112 -1.69 -6.91 12.86
CA SER A 112 -2.22 -8.28 12.99
C SER A 112 -3.49 -8.36 13.85
N THR A 113 -3.72 -7.40 14.71
CA THR A 113 -4.95 -7.24 15.51
C THR A 113 -6.22 -7.18 14.65
N LEU A 114 -6.12 -6.65 13.41
CA LEU A 114 -7.22 -6.65 12.45
C LEU A 114 -7.78 -8.06 12.20
N PHE A 115 -6.92 -9.08 12.16
CA PHE A 115 -7.36 -10.47 11.94
C PHE A 115 -8.23 -11.02 13.08
N PHE A 116 -8.06 -10.52 14.30
CA PHE A 116 -8.94 -10.86 15.42
C PHE A 116 -10.34 -10.25 15.26
N TYR A 117 -10.42 -9.01 14.74
CA TYR A 117 -11.70 -8.35 14.48
C TYR A 117 -12.42 -8.96 13.25
N LEU A 118 -11.69 -9.47 12.26
CA LEU A 118 -12.28 -10.20 11.13
C LEU A 118 -12.96 -11.52 11.54
N LYS A 119 -12.56 -12.10 12.68
CA LYS A 119 -13.26 -13.28 13.24
C LYS A 119 -14.62 -12.94 13.85
N SER A 120 -14.83 -11.67 14.24
CA SER A 120 -16.10 -11.16 14.77
C SER A 120 -16.57 -9.96 13.92
N PRO A 121 -17.03 -10.17 12.67
CA PRO A 121 -17.36 -9.08 11.77
C PRO A 121 -18.47 -8.17 12.30
N LYS A 122 -19.36 -8.68 13.16
CA LYS A 122 -20.41 -7.87 13.79
C LYS A 122 -19.84 -6.76 14.70
N ASP A 123 -18.76 -7.04 15.42
CA ASP A 123 -18.12 -6.09 16.33
C ASP A 123 -17.27 -5.07 15.55
N ALA A 124 -16.66 -5.50 14.42
CA ALA A 124 -15.89 -4.64 13.54
C ALA A 124 -16.79 -3.61 12.81
N PHE A 125 -17.95 -4.04 12.29
CA PHE A 125 -18.90 -3.14 11.62
C PHE A 125 -19.67 -2.24 12.60
N ALA A 126 -19.84 -2.67 13.84
CA ALA A 126 -20.46 -1.82 14.87
C ALA A 126 -19.55 -0.65 15.30
N SER A 127 -18.25 -0.76 15.08
CA SER A 127 -17.25 0.23 15.48
C SER A 127 -17.00 1.32 14.45
N VAL A 128 -17.33 1.10 13.18
CA VAL A 128 -17.09 2.05 12.07
C VAL A 128 -18.42 2.42 11.40
N PRO A 129 -18.90 3.66 11.51
CA PRO A 129 -20.11 4.09 10.81
C PRO A 129 -19.90 3.99 9.29
N PHE A 130 -20.81 3.27 8.63
CA PHE A 130 -20.77 3.01 7.19
C PHE A 130 -20.65 4.29 6.34
N GLY A 131 -21.15 5.42 6.84
CA GLY A 131 -21.02 6.73 6.18
C GLY A 131 -19.58 7.21 6.01
N LEU A 132 -18.69 6.90 6.95
CA LEU A 132 -17.28 7.27 6.86
C LEU A 132 -16.51 6.39 5.86
N PHE A 133 -16.86 5.11 5.77
CA PHE A 133 -16.33 4.24 4.72
C PHE A 133 -16.70 4.76 3.33
N LEU A 134 -17.94 5.21 3.16
CA LEU A 134 -18.41 5.78 1.90
C LEU A 134 -17.71 7.10 1.57
N GLN A 135 -17.49 7.95 2.56
CA GLN A 135 -16.80 9.24 2.40
C GLN A 135 -15.32 9.05 1.99
N GLN A 136 -14.62 8.09 2.60
CA GLN A 136 -13.24 7.73 2.25
C GLN A 136 -13.18 7.11 0.83
N PHE A 137 -14.16 6.30 0.47
CA PHE A 137 -14.24 5.72 -0.88
C PHE A 137 -14.50 6.79 -1.95
N MET A 138 -15.31 7.80 -1.64
CA MET A 138 -15.54 8.94 -2.54
C MET A 138 -14.31 9.83 -2.67
N LEU A 139 -13.55 10.05 -1.60
CA LEU A 139 -12.25 10.75 -1.61
C LEU A 139 -11.20 10.00 -2.45
N PHE A 140 -11.29 8.69 -2.51
CA PHE A 140 -10.41 7.86 -3.32
C PHE A 140 -10.73 7.92 -4.83
N LEU A 141 -12.00 8.14 -5.18
CA LEU A 141 -12.47 8.21 -6.57
C LEU A 141 -12.40 9.63 -7.20
N GLY A 142 -12.27 10.70 -6.41
CA GLY A 142 -12.17 12.09 -6.86
C GLY A 142 -10.77 12.61 -6.95
#